data_3f8f17e8a10c8344e1458e74ae96e024
#
_entry.id   3f8f17e8a10c8344e1458e74ae96e024
#
_cell.length_a   1.000
_cell.length_b   1.000
_cell.length_c   1.000
_cell.angle_alpha   90.00
_cell.angle_beta   90.00
_cell.angle_gamma   90.00
#
_symmetry.space_group_name_H-M   'P 1'
#
loop_
_entity.id
_entity.type
_entity.pdbx_description
1 polymer ?
#
loop_
_entity_poly.entity_id
_entity_poly.type
_entity_poly.pdbx_seq_one_letter_code
_entity_poly.pdbx_strand_id
1 'polypeptide(L)'
;MSESLYCRTCARLNQMNYLVHGSLVTLLSRVITLAGTIVLIGMLPWLSGRDPALALLRARSAEQEATPEALAAIRHSLGLEQGPLQLLINWISGLLQGDAGKSWISGHPVLPGMLQAAQVSLTLMIMSAGVAFLLATVICVPTFHRGLHGCSYRSTGFFSAIFTSLPEFLLASFLLVVGAVWLEWFPPYGWNGLHYAVLPSLAMGIPAGGYLGRIFSDALAATFSENWIITWTVSGISRWHIACAVMKRTLSTVMPLIGLILVSLTGSAVAVEKIFAIPGLGRATLGAVVAQDLPALQTGILFLLIIAFFFGILAAGIRYLILGRALRTSSMPATKEPDEKNSRISLILPLVCAAALAVLLLAGLSRDPYLSEFPRLAPPSSALPFGADAMGRDLLARVAHGTVHTCILALIVSIICLCLGLTIGLFPGVFVGPTEMANALPPVIAGLLVVSVIGPGSSGAAIAIAAVGWAPLATHTAALVTEIRARPYISMLPVMGVGWLRQNLFYVFPALIGPLLRHTMLRLPGIALALASLGFLGLGAAPPEPEWGRVLAEGMPYLERGFWVVLAPASALAILSVMGVSLAGLTGRKIKQRA
;
A
#
# COMPACT_ATOMS: atom_id res chain seq x y z
N MET A 1 -9.93 -50.61 28.53
CA MET A 1 -9.29 -49.36 28.96
C MET A 1 -7.98 -49.07 28.23
N SER A 2 -7.30 -50.03 27.60
CA SER A 2 -6.04 -49.87 26.88
C SER A 2 -6.21 -49.37 25.43
N GLU A 3 -7.24 -49.75 24.68
CA GLU A 3 -7.47 -49.34 23.29
C GLU A 3 -7.81 -47.85 23.11
N SER A 4 -8.50 -47.25 24.07
CA SER A 4 -8.82 -45.81 24.02
C SER A 4 -7.61 -44.90 24.24
N LEU A 5 -6.60 -45.35 24.97
CA LEU A 5 -5.34 -44.64 25.19
C LEU A 5 -4.44 -44.70 23.96
N TYR A 6 -4.41 -45.85 23.27
CA TYR A 6 -3.60 -46.02 22.05
C TYR A 6 -4.13 -45.16 20.88
N CYS A 7 -5.46 -45.10 20.73
CA CYS A 7 -6.11 -44.23 19.70
C CYS A 7 -5.89 -42.75 19.95
N ARG A 8 -5.90 -42.28 21.23
CA ARG A 8 -5.62 -40.90 21.62
C ARG A 8 -4.15 -40.50 21.42
N THR A 9 -3.22 -41.44 21.66
CA THR A 9 -1.78 -41.19 21.43
C THR A 9 -1.44 -41.17 19.94
N CYS A 10 -1.98 -42.08 19.12
CA CYS A 10 -1.83 -42.04 17.66
C CYS A 10 -2.46 -40.78 17.04
N ALA A 11 -3.63 -40.34 17.51
CA ALA A 11 -4.25 -39.11 17.04
C ALA A 11 -3.43 -37.87 17.43
N ARG A 12 -2.83 -37.85 18.64
CA ARG A 12 -1.92 -36.76 19.07
C ARG A 12 -0.61 -36.77 18.29
N LEU A 13 -0.02 -37.91 18.01
CA LEU A 13 1.20 -38.05 17.19
C LEU A 13 0.97 -37.61 15.74
N ASN A 14 -0.16 -38.01 15.13
CA ASN A 14 -0.55 -37.53 13.82
C ASN A 14 -0.82 -36.02 13.82
N GLN A 15 -1.51 -35.48 14.82
CA GLN A 15 -1.72 -34.04 14.96
C GLN A 15 -0.40 -33.28 15.17
N MET A 16 0.53 -33.81 15.94
CA MET A 16 1.86 -33.24 16.16
C MET A 16 2.70 -33.29 14.88
N ASN A 17 2.67 -34.38 14.11
CA ASN A 17 3.35 -34.47 12.81
C ASN A 17 2.76 -33.51 11.78
N TYR A 18 1.44 -33.31 11.72
CA TYR A 18 0.80 -32.30 10.87
C TYR A 18 1.19 -30.87 11.26
N LEU A 19 1.27 -30.57 12.56
CA LEU A 19 1.69 -29.25 13.07
C LEU A 19 3.18 -28.97 12.79
N VAL A 20 4.05 -29.96 12.94
CA VAL A 20 5.49 -29.84 12.67
C VAL A 20 5.75 -29.71 11.16
N HIS A 21 5.10 -30.51 10.32
CA HIS A 21 5.20 -30.38 8.86
C HIS A 21 4.65 -29.05 8.36
N GLY A 22 3.52 -28.59 8.90
CA GLY A 22 2.96 -27.29 8.55
C GLY A 22 3.89 -26.13 8.93
N SER A 23 4.52 -26.18 10.11
CA SER A 23 5.46 -25.15 10.56
C SER A 23 6.78 -25.15 9.76
N LEU A 24 7.26 -26.33 9.34
CA LEU A 24 8.48 -26.46 8.52
C LEU A 24 8.25 -25.91 7.11
N VAL A 25 7.13 -26.23 6.48
CA VAL A 25 6.77 -25.71 5.15
C VAL A 25 6.64 -24.19 5.17
N THR A 26 6.03 -23.61 6.19
CA THR A 26 5.91 -22.16 6.32
C THR A 26 7.27 -21.49 6.54
N LEU A 27 8.13 -22.06 7.38
CA LEU A 27 9.48 -21.55 7.59
C LEU A 27 10.31 -21.61 6.29
N LEU A 28 10.28 -22.75 5.61
CA LEU A 28 10.98 -22.96 4.34
C LEU A 28 10.48 -21.97 3.26
N SER A 29 9.16 -21.78 3.17
CA SER A 29 8.56 -20.80 2.25
C SER A 29 9.06 -19.37 2.53
N ARG A 30 9.16 -18.97 3.78
CA ARG A 30 9.69 -17.64 4.16
C ARG A 30 11.17 -17.48 3.81
N VAL A 31 11.99 -18.48 4.13
CA VAL A 31 13.43 -18.44 3.83
C VAL A 31 13.68 -18.40 2.33
N ILE A 32 12.99 -19.24 1.55
CA ILE A 32 13.12 -19.25 0.08
C ILE A 32 12.69 -17.91 -0.51
N THR A 33 11.60 -17.32 -0.02
CA THR A 33 11.10 -16.04 -0.52
C THR A 33 12.08 -14.90 -0.21
N LEU A 34 12.63 -14.86 1.00
CA LEU A 34 13.62 -13.86 1.38
C LEU A 34 14.90 -14.00 0.53
N ALA A 35 15.41 -15.21 0.39
CA ALA A 35 16.56 -15.49 -0.46
C ALA A 35 16.29 -15.11 -1.92
N GLY A 36 15.12 -15.47 -2.45
CA GLY A 36 14.69 -15.10 -3.81
C GLY A 36 14.61 -13.59 -4.02
N THR A 37 14.17 -12.83 -3.02
CA THR A 37 14.13 -11.36 -3.10
C THR A 37 15.53 -10.75 -3.11
N ILE A 38 16.44 -11.26 -2.27
CA ILE A 38 17.84 -10.81 -2.25
C ILE A 38 18.51 -11.12 -3.60
N VAL A 39 18.28 -12.32 -4.15
CA VAL A 39 18.77 -12.71 -5.49
C VAL A 39 18.18 -11.79 -6.56
N LEU A 40 16.89 -11.51 -6.52
CA LEU A 40 16.24 -10.59 -7.47
C LEU A 40 16.88 -9.20 -7.46
N ILE A 41 17.12 -8.64 -6.28
CA ILE A 41 17.76 -7.33 -6.13
C ILE A 41 19.21 -7.39 -6.65
N GLY A 42 19.97 -8.42 -6.31
CA GLY A 42 21.35 -8.57 -6.77
C GLY A 42 21.47 -8.80 -8.27
N MET A 43 20.44 -9.37 -8.91
CA MET A 43 20.39 -9.63 -10.36
C MET A 43 19.84 -8.43 -11.16
N LEU A 44 19.43 -7.33 -10.53
CA LEU A 44 18.89 -6.15 -11.22
C LEU A 44 19.72 -5.68 -12.42
N PRO A 45 21.08 -5.64 -12.36
CA PRO A 45 21.90 -5.21 -13.49
C PRO A 45 21.66 -6.02 -14.77
N TRP A 46 21.33 -7.31 -14.63
CA TRP A 46 21.11 -8.24 -15.74
C TRP A 46 19.66 -8.32 -16.19
N LEU A 47 18.74 -8.09 -15.27
CA LEU A 47 17.31 -8.14 -15.56
C LEU A 47 16.82 -6.90 -16.32
N SER A 48 17.55 -5.78 -16.19
CA SER A 48 17.09 -4.49 -16.74
C SER A 48 17.02 -4.43 -18.28
N GLY A 49 17.63 -5.38 -18.99
CA GLY A 49 17.62 -5.42 -20.47
C GLY A 49 18.20 -4.16 -21.15
N ARG A 50 18.60 -3.16 -20.38
CA ARG A 50 19.26 -1.93 -20.81
C ARG A 50 20.74 -2.03 -20.53
N ASP A 51 21.54 -1.50 -21.46
CA ASP A 51 22.99 -1.46 -21.25
C ASP A 51 23.35 -0.41 -20.19
N PRO A 52 23.77 -0.80 -18.99
CA PRO A 52 24.15 0.16 -17.95
C PRO A 52 25.31 1.06 -18.38
N ALA A 53 26.20 0.57 -19.26
CA ALA A 53 27.31 1.35 -19.78
C ALA A 53 26.84 2.56 -20.63
N LEU A 54 25.78 2.38 -21.43
CA LEU A 54 25.20 3.47 -22.20
C LEU A 54 24.52 4.51 -21.29
N ALA A 55 23.81 4.07 -20.28
CA ALA A 55 23.16 4.95 -19.30
C ALA A 55 24.21 5.78 -18.53
N LEU A 56 25.30 5.13 -18.12
CA LEU A 56 26.40 5.77 -17.41
C LEU A 56 27.17 6.76 -18.28
N LEU A 57 27.42 6.42 -19.56
CA LEU A 57 28.07 7.32 -20.50
C LEU A 57 27.26 8.61 -20.65
N ARG A 58 25.95 8.48 -20.85
CA ARG A 58 25.05 9.64 -20.97
C ARG A 58 24.94 10.46 -19.68
N ALA A 59 25.02 9.83 -18.52
CA ALA A 59 24.97 10.51 -17.23
C ALA A 59 26.27 11.27 -16.90
N ARG A 60 27.44 10.73 -17.33
CA ARG A 60 28.76 11.36 -17.09
C ARG A 60 29.15 12.39 -18.15
N SER A 61 28.79 12.16 -19.38
CA SER A 61 29.22 12.96 -20.54
C SER A 61 28.15 12.94 -21.61
N ALA A 62 27.18 13.88 -21.52
CA ALA A 62 26.08 13.98 -22.48
C ALA A 62 26.52 14.24 -23.93
N GLU A 63 27.74 14.77 -24.10
CA GLU A 63 28.33 15.13 -25.39
C GLU A 63 29.23 14.06 -26.02
N GLN A 64 29.58 12.99 -25.26
CA GLN A 64 30.40 11.90 -25.77
C GLN A 64 29.60 10.95 -26.64
N GLU A 65 30.05 10.72 -27.88
CA GLU A 65 29.47 9.70 -28.75
C GLU A 65 29.64 8.30 -28.16
N ALA A 66 28.56 7.52 -28.22
CA ALA A 66 28.52 6.15 -27.72
C ALA A 66 29.27 5.19 -28.67
N THR A 67 30.61 5.32 -28.72
CA THR A 67 31.43 4.40 -29.51
C THR A 67 31.48 3.01 -28.86
N PRO A 68 31.54 1.92 -29.66
CA PRO A 68 31.64 0.56 -29.11
C PRO A 68 32.80 0.37 -28.14
N GLU A 69 33.92 1.05 -28.37
CA GLU A 69 35.13 1.01 -27.56
C GLU A 69 34.93 1.68 -26.20
N ALA A 70 34.28 2.86 -26.17
CA ALA A 70 33.94 3.57 -24.93
C ALA A 70 32.97 2.74 -24.07
N LEU A 71 31.97 2.13 -24.69
CA LEU A 71 31.03 1.25 -24.00
C LEU A 71 31.70 -0.01 -23.45
N ALA A 72 32.62 -0.62 -24.21
CA ALA A 72 33.39 -1.78 -23.75
C ALA A 72 34.29 -1.43 -22.55
N ALA A 73 34.99 -0.29 -22.58
CA ALA A 73 35.80 0.19 -21.47
C ALA A 73 34.96 0.41 -20.18
N ILE A 74 33.76 0.97 -20.33
CA ILE A 74 32.82 1.16 -19.21
C ILE A 74 32.33 -0.19 -18.68
N ARG A 75 31.92 -1.14 -19.54
CA ARG A 75 31.50 -2.49 -19.12
C ARG A 75 32.60 -3.21 -18.35
N HIS A 76 33.86 -3.11 -18.83
CA HIS A 76 35.00 -3.67 -18.14
C HIS A 76 35.25 -3.00 -16.78
N SER A 77 35.15 -1.67 -16.68
CA SER A 77 35.32 -0.94 -15.42
C SER A 77 34.21 -1.24 -14.39
N LEU A 78 33.01 -1.58 -14.86
CA LEU A 78 31.89 -1.98 -14.02
C LEU A 78 31.90 -3.49 -13.66
N GLY A 79 32.83 -4.27 -14.25
CA GLY A 79 32.94 -5.71 -14.02
C GLY A 79 31.77 -6.52 -14.62
N LEU A 80 31.01 -5.94 -15.55
CA LEU A 80 29.84 -6.59 -16.16
C LEU A 80 30.20 -7.82 -17.00
N GLU A 81 31.46 -7.98 -17.37
CA GLU A 81 31.98 -9.14 -18.14
C GLU A 81 32.07 -10.42 -17.31
N GLN A 82 32.07 -10.30 -15.97
CA GLN A 82 32.22 -11.46 -15.05
C GLN A 82 30.98 -12.36 -15.00
N GLY A 83 29.88 -11.94 -15.57
CA GLY A 83 28.62 -12.67 -15.57
C GLY A 83 27.74 -12.43 -14.33
N PRO A 84 26.44 -12.81 -14.42
CA PRO A 84 25.44 -12.46 -13.40
C PRO A 84 25.70 -13.11 -12.04
N LEU A 85 26.13 -14.36 -12.01
CA LEU A 85 26.37 -15.10 -10.77
C LEU A 85 27.55 -14.54 -9.98
N GLN A 86 28.63 -14.18 -10.67
CA GLN A 86 29.82 -13.61 -10.00
C GLN A 86 29.53 -12.24 -9.42
N LEU A 87 28.80 -11.40 -10.15
CA LEU A 87 28.35 -10.10 -9.64
C LEU A 87 27.44 -10.23 -8.42
N LEU A 88 26.51 -11.19 -8.44
CA LEU A 88 25.65 -11.49 -7.29
C LEU A 88 26.47 -11.93 -6.07
N ILE A 89 27.42 -12.84 -6.26
CA ILE A 89 28.29 -13.33 -5.19
C ILE A 89 29.15 -12.19 -4.63
N ASN A 90 29.75 -11.37 -5.51
CA ASN A 90 30.55 -10.22 -5.12
C ASN A 90 29.72 -9.19 -4.33
N TRP A 91 28.50 -8.91 -4.79
CA TRP A 91 27.58 -7.99 -4.10
C TRP A 91 27.17 -8.52 -2.71
N ILE A 92 26.80 -9.80 -2.60
CA ILE A 92 26.43 -10.41 -1.31
C ILE A 92 27.64 -10.44 -0.36
N SER A 93 28.84 -10.82 -0.86
CA SER A 93 30.06 -10.85 -0.05
C SER A 93 30.47 -9.44 0.41
N GLY A 94 30.33 -8.43 -0.44
CA GLY A 94 30.55 -7.03 -0.09
C GLY A 94 29.60 -6.57 1.01
N LEU A 95 28.30 -6.84 0.88
CA LEU A 95 27.32 -6.51 1.90
C LEU A 95 27.64 -7.15 3.27
N LEU A 96 28.07 -8.40 3.30
CA LEU A 96 28.48 -9.08 4.54
C LEU A 96 29.73 -8.47 5.18
N GLN A 97 30.60 -7.82 4.39
CA GLN A 97 31.76 -7.08 4.85
C GLN A 97 31.48 -5.60 5.16
N GLY A 98 30.21 -5.16 4.98
CA GLY A 98 29.79 -3.77 5.17
C GLY A 98 30.16 -2.85 4.00
N ASP A 99 30.40 -3.41 2.82
CA ASP A 99 30.62 -2.66 1.58
C ASP A 99 29.44 -2.88 0.63
N ALA A 100 28.65 -1.84 0.40
CA ALA A 100 27.54 -1.84 -0.55
C ALA A 100 27.96 -1.43 -1.99
N GLY A 101 29.25 -1.32 -2.23
CA GLY A 101 29.82 -0.89 -3.49
C GLY A 101 29.89 0.63 -3.66
N LYS A 102 30.33 1.06 -4.84
CA LYS A 102 30.45 2.47 -5.22
C LYS A 102 29.35 2.85 -6.20
N SER A 103 28.82 4.06 -6.06
CA SER A 103 27.90 4.64 -7.02
C SER A 103 28.58 4.70 -8.41
N TRP A 104 27.88 4.22 -9.41
CA TRP A 104 28.39 4.25 -10.78
C TRP A 104 28.51 5.67 -11.32
N ILE A 105 27.72 6.61 -10.79
CA ILE A 105 27.69 8.00 -11.24
C ILE A 105 28.73 8.84 -10.50
N SER A 106 28.65 8.85 -9.16
CA SER A 106 29.52 9.71 -8.34
C SER A 106 30.88 9.08 -8.03
N GLY A 107 31.03 7.76 -8.15
CA GLY A 107 32.24 7.02 -7.75
C GLY A 107 32.44 6.90 -6.23
N HIS A 108 31.58 7.52 -5.42
CA HIS A 108 31.67 7.47 -3.96
C HIS A 108 31.06 6.20 -3.37
N PRO A 109 31.49 5.76 -2.16
CA PRO A 109 30.84 4.65 -1.46
C PRO A 109 29.36 4.92 -1.23
N VAL A 110 28.49 3.94 -1.53
CA VAL A 110 27.03 4.09 -1.46
C VAL A 110 26.54 4.06 -0.01
N LEU A 111 27.13 3.20 0.84
CA LEU A 111 26.62 2.91 2.17
C LEU A 111 26.50 4.13 3.09
N PRO A 112 27.51 5.03 3.21
CA PRO A 112 27.39 6.19 4.11
C PRO A 112 26.24 7.13 3.72
N GLY A 113 26.07 7.40 2.43
CA GLY A 113 25.01 8.27 1.94
C GLY A 113 23.63 7.66 2.17
N MET A 114 23.48 6.35 1.94
CA MET A 114 22.20 5.65 2.18
C MET A 114 21.86 5.53 3.67
N LEU A 115 22.85 5.40 4.56
CA LEU A 115 22.63 5.42 6.01
C LEU A 115 22.12 6.79 6.48
N GLN A 116 22.71 7.88 6.00
CA GLN A 116 22.24 9.23 6.31
C GLN A 116 20.80 9.44 5.79
N ALA A 117 20.54 9.03 4.56
CA ALA A 117 19.20 9.10 3.98
C ALA A 117 18.19 8.25 4.77
N ALA A 118 18.58 7.06 5.25
CA ALA A 118 17.75 6.21 6.09
C ALA A 118 17.40 6.86 7.44
N GLN A 119 18.34 7.55 8.09
CA GLN A 119 18.09 8.29 9.33
C GLN A 119 17.04 9.40 9.12
N VAL A 120 17.14 10.13 8.01
CA VAL A 120 16.16 11.18 7.66
C VAL A 120 14.77 10.57 7.45
N SER A 121 14.67 9.51 6.65
CA SER A 121 13.40 8.82 6.42
C SER A 121 12.79 8.23 7.69
N LEU A 122 13.60 7.59 8.55
CA LEU A 122 13.13 7.04 9.83
C LEU A 122 12.61 8.14 10.75
N THR A 123 13.30 9.28 10.84
CA THR A 123 12.85 10.44 11.62
C THR A 123 11.49 10.93 11.12
N LEU A 124 11.34 11.08 9.80
CA LEU A 124 10.08 11.48 9.18
C LEU A 124 8.96 10.47 9.46
N MET A 125 9.24 9.18 9.34
CA MET A 125 8.26 8.11 9.60
C MET A 125 7.83 8.05 11.06
N ILE A 126 8.75 8.24 12.01
CA ILE A 126 8.44 8.28 13.45
C ILE A 126 7.54 9.48 13.76
N MET A 127 7.84 10.66 13.24
CA MET A 127 7.00 11.84 13.41
C MET A 127 5.62 11.64 12.77
N SER A 128 5.56 11.07 11.57
CA SER A 128 4.30 10.75 10.89
C SER A 128 3.46 9.73 11.67
N ALA A 129 4.09 8.71 12.22
CA ALA A 129 3.43 7.74 13.10
C ALA A 129 2.88 8.43 14.36
N GLY A 130 3.62 9.37 14.96
CA GLY A 130 3.16 10.19 16.08
C GLY A 130 1.90 10.99 15.74
N VAL A 131 1.89 11.66 14.60
CA VAL A 131 0.71 12.39 14.08
C VAL A 131 -0.46 11.42 13.85
N ALA A 132 -0.20 10.26 13.25
CA ALA A 132 -1.23 9.25 12.98
C ALA A 132 -1.87 8.72 14.28
N PHE A 133 -1.07 8.40 15.30
CA PHE A 133 -1.57 7.95 16.60
C PHE A 133 -2.33 9.05 17.35
N LEU A 134 -1.86 10.29 17.29
CA LEU A 134 -2.55 11.44 17.89
C LEU A 134 -3.94 11.62 17.26
N LEU A 135 -4.01 11.67 15.93
CA LEU A 135 -5.27 11.82 15.20
C LEU A 135 -6.21 10.64 15.44
N ALA A 136 -5.71 9.41 15.41
CA ALA A 136 -6.49 8.21 15.71
C ALA A 136 -7.07 8.26 17.14
N THR A 137 -6.29 8.72 18.11
CA THR A 137 -6.77 8.90 19.49
C THR A 137 -7.91 9.91 19.54
N VAL A 138 -7.76 11.08 18.91
CA VAL A 138 -8.82 12.12 18.83
C VAL A 138 -10.10 11.55 18.21
N ILE A 139 -10.00 10.81 17.12
CA ILE A 139 -11.15 10.17 16.45
C ILE A 139 -11.82 9.13 17.35
N CYS A 140 -11.06 8.41 18.18
CA CYS A 140 -11.58 7.33 19.02
C CYS A 140 -12.22 7.82 20.32
N VAL A 141 -11.82 8.98 20.86
CA VAL A 141 -12.33 9.53 22.13
C VAL A 141 -13.87 9.55 22.20
N PRO A 142 -14.62 10.05 21.21
CA PRO A 142 -16.08 10.07 21.28
C PRO A 142 -16.70 8.67 21.35
N THR A 143 -16.16 7.70 20.60
CA THR A 143 -16.64 6.30 20.62
C THR A 143 -16.36 5.65 21.96
N PHE A 144 -15.17 5.85 22.49
CA PHE A 144 -14.75 5.31 23.79
C PHE A 144 -15.59 5.89 24.94
N HIS A 145 -15.78 7.22 24.98
CA HIS A 145 -16.56 7.90 26.00
C HIS A 145 -18.03 7.44 25.99
N ARG A 146 -18.67 7.39 24.82
CA ARG A 146 -20.05 6.90 24.67
C ARG A 146 -20.17 5.44 25.09
N GLY A 147 -19.18 4.60 24.73
CA GLY A 147 -19.12 3.20 25.11
C GLY A 147 -19.12 2.97 26.61
N LEU A 148 -18.35 3.73 27.37
CA LEU A 148 -18.29 3.65 28.82
C LEU A 148 -19.60 4.12 29.52
N HIS A 149 -20.41 4.93 28.84
CA HIS A 149 -21.70 5.43 29.38
C HIS A 149 -22.91 4.65 28.87
N GLY A 150 -22.71 3.54 28.15
CA GLY A 150 -23.80 2.69 27.65
C GLY A 150 -24.67 3.33 26.58
N CYS A 151 -24.19 4.42 25.92
CA CYS A 151 -24.92 5.09 24.86
C CYS A 151 -24.75 4.35 23.53
N SER A 152 -25.80 4.41 22.67
CA SER A 152 -25.78 3.81 21.34
C SER A 152 -24.58 4.31 20.51
N TYR A 153 -23.86 3.36 19.89
CA TYR A 153 -22.66 3.64 19.12
C TYR A 153 -23.01 4.11 17.72
N ARG A 154 -22.59 5.32 17.37
CA ARG A 154 -22.50 5.75 16.00
C ARG A 154 -21.01 5.74 15.62
N SER A 155 -20.66 4.98 14.60
CA SER A 155 -19.32 5.02 14.02
C SER A 155 -19.01 6.47 13.58
N THR A 156 -17.80 6.93 13.84
CA THR A 156 -17.29 8.26 13.43
C THR A 156 -17.04 8.34 11.93
N GLY A 157 -17.76 7.54 11.13
CA GLY A 157 -17.50 7.22 9.74
C GLY A 157 -17.30 8.39 8.77
N PHE A 158 -17.95 9.54 8.99
CA PHE A 158 -17.86 10.65 8.04
C PHE A 158 -16.50 11.37 8.09
N PHE A 159 -16.04 11.79 9.28
CA PHE A 159 -14.76 12.48 9.42
C PHE A 159 -13.57 11.58 9.09
N SER A 160 -13.61 10.33 9.53
CA SER A 160 -12.54 9.38 9.21
C SER A 160 -12.49 9.05 7.72
N ALA A 161 -13.63 9.01 7.02
CA ALA A 161 -13.68 8.79 5.58
C ALA A 161 -13.02 9.93 4.80
N ILE A 162 -13.19 11.18 5.22
CA ILE A 162 -12.53 12.33 4.59
C ILE A 162 -11.01 12.21 4.71
N PHE A 163 -10.50 11.95 5.92
CA PHE A 163 -9.05 11.86 6.12
C PHE A 163 -8.43 10.65 5.41
N THR A 164 -9.12 9.52 5.34
CA THR A 164 -8.63 8.32 4.63
C THR A 164 -8.70 8.42 3.12
N SER A 165 -9.52 9.31 2.57
CA SER A 165 -9.68 9.47 1.13
C SER A 165 -8.67 10.41 0.49
N LEU A 166 -7.88 11.13 1.29
CA LEU A 166 -6.85 12.03 0.81
C LEU A 166 -5.53 11.27 0.58
N PRO A 167 -5.05 11.15 -0.68
CA PRO A 167 -3.73 10.60 -0.95
C PRO A 167 -2.63 11.46 -0.33
N GLU A 168 -1.59 10.82 0.22
CA GLU A 168 -0.51 11.49 0.95
C GLU A 168 0.22 12.52 0.07
N PHE A 169 0.47 12.19 -1.20
CA PHE A 169 1.16 13.10 -2.13
C PHE A 169 0.32 14.33 -2.49
N LEU A 170 -1.02 14.22 -2.55
CA LEU A 170 -1.91 15.37 -2.74
C LEU A 170 -1.92 16.27 -1.51
N LEU A 171 -2.03 15.66 -0.33
CA LEU A 171 -2.00 16.43 0.92
C LEU A 171 -0.63 17.09 1.12
N ALA A 172 0.46 16.42 0.75
CA ALA A 172 1.81 16.98 0.77
C ALA A 172 1.92 18.23 -0.11
N SER A 173 1.40 18.15 -1.34
CA SER A 173 1.37 19.28 -2.27
C SER A 173 0.54 20.45 -1.74
N PHE A 174 -0.64 20.14 -1.19
CA PHE A 174 -1.53 21.14 -0.59
C PHE A 174 -0.89 21.82 0.62
N LEU A 175 -0.32 21.04 1.54
CA LEU A 175 0.34 21.58 2.73
C LEU A 175 1.59 22.39 2.39
N LEU A 176 2.34 22.01 1.36
CA LEU A 176 3.47 22.77 0.87
C LEU A 176 3.02 24.18 0.42
N VAL A 177 1.96 24.26 -0.40
CA VAL A 177 1.47 25.53 -0.91
C VAL A 177 0.87 26.38 0.20
N VAL A 178 -0.06 25.82 0.96
CA VAL A 178 -0.76 26.60 1.99
C VAL A 178 0.17 26.90 3.17
N GLY A 179 0.88 25.90 3.69
CA GLY A 179 1.65 26.04 4.93
C GLY A 179 3.03 26.66 4.75
N ALA A 180 3.68 26.43 3.59
CA ALA A 180 5.02 26.92 3.36
C ALA A 180 5.07 28.15 2.44
N VAL A 181 4.21 28.22 1.39
CA VAL A 181 4.27 29.32 0.41
C VAL A 181 3.31 30.46 0.80
N TRP A 182 2.03 30.17 1.13
CA TRP A 182 1.07 31.23 1.42
C TRP A 182 1.14 31.76 2.84
N LEU A 183 1.30 30.83 3.82
CA LEU A 183 1.32 31.21 5.24
C LEU A 183 2.74 31.39 5.79
N GLU A 184 3.75 30.92 5.06
CA GLU A 184 5.18 31.01 5.45
C GLU A 184 5.47 30.46 6.87
N TRP A 185 4.63 29.52 7.36
CA TRP A 185 4.80 28.97 8.71
C TRP A 185 5.96 27.98 8.80
N PHE A 186 6.26 27.28 7.71
CA PHE A 186 7.27 26.24 7.65
C PHE A 186 8.08 26.34 6.36
N PRO A 187 9.33 25.86 6.36
CA PRO A 187 10.18 25.89 5.16
C PRO A 187 9.60 24.96 4.07
N PRO A 188 9.67 25.38 2.78
CA PRO A 188 9.08 24.62 1.67
C PRO A 188 9.89 23.40 1.27
N TYR A 189 11.23 23.46 1.32
CA TYR A 189 12.12 22.43 0.78
C TYR A 189 13.34 22.18 1.67
N GLY A 190 13.88 20.95 1.60
CA GLY A 190 15.14 20.59 2.21
C GLY A 190 15.01 19.89 3.55
N TRP A 191 16.12 19.82 4.29
CA TRP A 191 16.21 19.16 5.58
C TRP A 191 17.28 19.84 6.45
N ASN A 192 16.84 20.67 7.38
CA ASN A 192 17.72 21.32 8.35
C ASN A 192 17.05 21.33 9.74
N GLY A 193 16.88 20.13 10.29
CA GLY A 193 16.25 19.91 11.59
C GLY A 193 14.77 19.55 11.52
N LEU A 194 14.18 19.32 12.71
CA LEU A 194 12.81 18.79 12.85
C LEU A 194 11.72 19.74 12.34
N HIS A 195 12.01 21.03 12.25
CA HIS A 195 11.07 22.02 11.73
C HIS A 195 10.70 21.75 10.26
N TYR A 196 11.64 21.23 9.48
CA TYR A 196 11.41 20.80 8.08
C TYR A 196 10.55 19.54 7.96
N ALA A 197 10.46 18.74 9.03
CA ALA A 197 9.67 17.51 9.03
C ALA A 197 8.19 17.73 9.33
N VAL A 198 7.75 18.89 9.80
CA VAL A 198 6.38 19.10 10.28
C VAL A 198 5.34 18.92 9.17
N LEU A 199 5.44 19.67 8.07
CA LEU A 199 4.49 19.55 6.95
C LEU A 199 4.54 18.16 6.30
N PRO A 200 5.72 17.57 6.00
CA PRO A 200 5.82 16.22 5.49
C PRO A 200 5.20 15.17 6.41
N SER A 201 5.42 15.27 7.73
CA SER A 201 4.85 14.31 8.68
C SER A 201 3.33 14.46 8.83
N LEU A 202 2.78 15.67 8.72
CA LEU A 202 1.34 15.89 8.63
C LEU A 202 0.75 15.27 7.36
N ALA A 203 1.42 15.44 6.22
CA ALA A 203 0.98 14.88 4.95
C ALA A 203 0.84 13.35 4.96
N MET A 204 1.79 12.66 5.60
CA MET A 204 1.77 11.21 5.75
C MET A 204 0.89 10.76 6.92
N GLY A 205 0.95 11.47 8.03
CA GLY A 205 0.31 11.09 9.29
C GLY A 205 -1.20 11.27 9.30
N ILE A 206 -1.75 12.28 8.61
CA ILE A 206 -3.20 12.55 8.59
C ILE A 206 -3.99 11.42 7.91
N PRO A 207 -3.66 10.98 6.67
CA PRO A 207 -4.34 9.85 6.05
C PRO A 207 -4.20 8.54 6.84
N ALA A 208 -2.99 8.25 7.31
CA ALA A 208 -2.69 7.08 8.13
C ALA A 208 -3.47 7.09 9.45
N GLY A 209 -3.55 8.25 10.11
CA GLY A 209 -4.30 8.46 11.35
C GLY A 209 -5.82 8.39 11.17
N GLY A 210 -6.34 8.90 10.05
CA GLY A 210 -7.73 8.75 9.66
C GLY A 210 -8.12 7.29 9.50
N TYR A 211 -7.30 6.51 8.79
CA TYR A 211 -7.50 5.07 8.58
C TYR A 211 -7.39 4.28 9.90
N LEU A 212 -6.36 4.54 10.70
CA LEU A 212 -6.16 3.93 12.00
C LEU A 212 -7.31 4.25 12.96
N GLY A 213 -7.72 5.52 13.04
CA GLY A 213 -8.81 5.97 13.89
C GLY A 213 -10.15 5.34 13.54
N ARG A 214 -10.42 5.16 12.24
CA ARG A 214 -11.62 4.44 11.78
C ARG A 214 -11.63 2.99 12.24
N ILE A 215 -10.56 2.24 11.94
CA ILE A 215 -10.47 0.82 12.30
C ILE A 215 -10.54 0.64 13.82
N PHE A 216 -9.85 1.51 14.57
CA PHE A 216 -9.83 1.44 16.02
C PHE A 216 -11.20 1.80 16.62
N SER A 217 -11.89 2.82 16.08
CA SER A 217 -13.24 3.20 16.49
C SER A 217 -14.26 2.08 16.22
N ASP A 218 -14.18 1.43 15.04
CA ASP A 218 -15.06 0.30 14.68
C ASP A 218 -14.81 -0.90 15.60
N ALA A 219 -13.53 -1.21 15.90
CA ALA A 219 -13.15 -2.28 16.82
C ALA A 219 -13.57 -1.99 18.29
N LEU A 220 -13.49 -0.72 18.74
CA LEU A 220 -14.01 -0.28 20.03
C LEU A 220 -15.52 -0.48 20.11
N ALA A 221 -16.26 -0.02 19.11
CA ALA A 221 -17.72 -0.17 19.05
C ALA A 221 -18.13 -1.65 19.10
N ALA A 222 -17.44 -2.51 18.33
CA ALA A 222 -17.64 -3.96 18.35
C ALA A 222 -17.35 -4.57 19.72
N THR A 223 -16.24 -4.18 20.36
CA THR A 223 -15.86 -4.66 21.68
C THR A 223 -16.87 -4.24 22.75
N PHE A 224 -17.33 -2.98 22.73
CA PHE A 224 -18.36 -2.49 23.65
C PHE A 224 -19.72 -3.18 23.48
N SER A 225 -20.00 -3.81 22.34
CA SER A 225 -21.23 -4.60 22.11
C SER A 225 -21.13 -6.06 22.58
N GLU A 226 -19.98 -6.51 23.13
CA GLU A 226 -19.80 -7.87 23.65
C GLU A 226 -20.55 -8.07 24.99
N ASN A 227 -21.18 -9.23 25.17
CA ASN A 227 -22.04 -9.51 26.32
C ASN A 227 -21.31 -9.45 27.69
N TRP A 228 -20.00 -9.72 27.73
CA TRP A 228 -19.24 -9.68 28.99
C TRP A 228 -19.20 -8.28 29.61
N ILE A 229 -19.31 -7.22 28.81
CA ILE A 229 -19.35 -5.83 29.30
C ILE A 229 -20.63 -5.59 30.12
N ILE A 230 -21.77 -6.07 29.60
CA ILE A 230 -23.06 -5.99 30.31
C ILE A 230 -22.94 -6.74 31.63
N THR A 231 -22.39 -7.97 31.59
CA THR A 231 -22.18 -8.78 32.80
C THR A 231 -21.32 -8.07 33.84
N TRP A 232 -20.19 -7.49 33.43
CA TRP A 232 -19.27 -6.76 34.30
C TRP A 232 -19.90 -5.49 34.88
N THR A 233 -20.69 -4.78 34.08
CA THR A 233 -21.40 -3.58 34.52
C THR A 233 -22.45 -3.91 35.58
N VAL A 234 -23.24 -4.99 35.36
CA VAL A 234 -24.25 -5.46 36.34
C VAL A 234 -23.58 -6.00 37.59
N SER A 235 -22.41 -6.63 37.48
CA SER A 235 -21.62 -7.12 38.62
C SER A 235 -20.92 -6.00 39.42
N GLY A 236 -21.11 -4.72 39.05
CA GLY A 236 -20.56 -3.58 39.80
C GLY A 236 -19.06 -3.34 39.58
N ILE A 237 -18.43 -3.94 38.55
CA ILE A 237 -17.02 -3.69 38.22
C ILE A 237 -16.84 -2.23 37.82
N SER A 238 -15.79 -1.59 38.34
CA SER A 238 -15.55 -0.17 38.07
C SER A 238 -15.32 0.13 36.59
N ARG A 239 -15.79 1.29 36.15
CA ARG A 239 -15.65 1.76 34.76
C ARG A 239 -14.20 1.77 34.29
N TRP A 240 -13.24 2.03 35.20
CA TRP A 240 -11.81 2.02 34.88
C TRP A 240 -11.32 0.62 34.46
N HIS A 241 -11.73 -0.42 35.20
CA HIS A 241 -11.37 -1.80 34.87
C HIS A 241 -12.00 -2.24 33.54
N ILE A 242 -13.27 -1.86 33.32
CA ILE A 242 -13.93 -2.09 32.01
C ILE A 242 -13.18 -1.37 30.90
N ALA A 243 -12.82 -0.10 31.08
CA ALA A 243 -12.06 0.70 30.10
C ALA A 243 -10.71 0.04 29.73
N CYS A 244 -9.95 -0.38 30.74
CA CYS A 244 -8.66 -1.07 30.53
C CYS A 244 -8.82 -2.41 29.79
N ALA A 245 -9.85 -3.20 30.15
CA ALA A 245 -10.13 -4.48 29.49
C ALA A 245 -10.55 -4.29 28.03
N VAL A 246 -11.44 -3.31 27.75
CA VAL A 246 -11.86 -2.95 26.40
C VAL A 246 -10.67 -2.49 25.57
N MET A 247 -9.84 -1.58 26.11
CA MET A 247 -8.66 -1.09 25.39
C MET A 247 -7.69 -2.22 25.05
N LYS A 248 -7.39 -3.10 26.02
CA LYS A 248 -6.51 -4.26 25.81
C LYS A 248 -7.06 -5.22 24.75
N ARG A 249 -8.37 -5.48 24.78
CA ARG A 249 -9.08 -6.32 23.82
C ARG A 249 -9.03 -5.72 22.42
N THR A 250 -9.40 -4.43 22.28
CA THR A 250 -9.41 -3.71 21.02
C THR A 250 -8.01 -3.59 20.42
N LEU A 251 -7.02 -3.21 21.24
CA LEU A 251 -5.64 -3.06 20.77
C LEU A 251 -5.10 -4.39 20.21
N SER A 252 -5.39 -5.51 20.86
CA SER A 252 -4.95 -6.81 20.38
C SER A 252 -5.56 -7.20 19.03
N THR A 253 -6.78 -6.75 18.74
CA THR A 253 -7.48 -6.99 17.47
C THR A 253 -6.91 -6.10 16.33
N VAL A 254 -6.58 -4.84 16.66
CA VAL A 254 -6.13 -3.85 15.66
C VAL A 254 -4.61 -3.92 15.40
N MET A 255 -3.84 -4.53 16.28
CA MET A 255 -2.37 -4.53 16.23
C MET A 255 -1.77 -4.98 14.87
N PRO A 256 -2.29 -6.03 14.18
CA PRO A 256 -1.79 -6.39 12.86
C PRO A 256 -1.95 -5.28 11.82
N LEU A 257 -3.04 -4.50 11.91
CA LEU A 257 -3.33 -3.40 10.99
C LEU A 257 -2.44 -2.18 11.28
N ILE A 258 -2.10 -1.94 12.54
CA ILE A 258 -1.10 -0.92 12.91
C ILE A 258 0.24 -1.25 12.23
N GLY A 259 0.66 -2.52 12.27
CA GLY A 259 1.88 -2.96 11.58
C GLY A 259 1.85 -2.67 10.08
N LEU A 260 0.73 -2.99 9.42
CA LEU A 260 0.57 -2.70 7.98
C LEU A 260 0.62 -1.19 7.69
N ILE A 261 0.05 -0.36 8.55
CA ILE A 261 0.09 1.10 8.39
C ILE A 261 1.53 1.61 8.55
N LEU A 262 2.28 1.14 9.54
CA LEU A 262 3.69 1.52 9.71
C LEU A 262 4.53 1.10 8.50
N VAL A 263 4.29 -0.08 7.94
CA VAL A 263 4.93 -0.53 6.69
C VAL A 263 4.52 0.37 5.52
N SER A 264 3.26 0.76 5.40
CA SER A 264 2.80 1.62 4.29
C SER A 264 3.46 3.00 4.30
N LEU A 265 3.84 3.53 5.48
CA LEU A 265 4.56 4.80 5.59
C LEU A 265 5.91 4.78 4.85
N THR A 266 6.55 3.61 4.66
CA THR A 266 7.79 3.52 3.87
C THR A 266 7.56 3.83 2.39
N GLY A 267 6.41 3.43 1.86
CA GLY A 267 6.02 3.76 0.49
C GLY A 267 5.60 5.22 0.32
N SER A 268 4.81 5.74 1.26
CA SER A 268 4.36 7.14 1.28
C SER A 268 5.52 8.11 1.39
N ALA A 269 6.57 7.75 2.15
CA ALA A 269 7.76 8.56 2.32
C ALA A 269 8.42 8.92 0.98
N VAL A 270 8.49 7.99 0.03
CA VAL A 270 9.12 8.22 -1.28
C VAL A 270 8.51 9.42 -2.01
N ALA A 271 7.17 9.50 -2.05
CA ALA A 271 6.46 10.58 -2.72
C ALA A 271 6.61 11.90 -1.97
N VAL A 272 6.49 11.88 -0.64
CA VAL A 272 6.57 13.07 0.20
C VAL A 272 7.99 13.64 0.22
N GLU A 273 9.01 12.80 0.33
CA GLU A 273 10.42 13.20 0.24
C GLU A 273 10.76 13.86 -1.11
N LYS A 274 10.15 13.37 -2.22
CA LYS A 274 10.29 13.99 -3.54
C LYS A 274 9.68 15.39 -3.55
N ILE A 275 8.46 15.57 -3.01
CA ILE A 275 7.73 16.85 -3.02
C ILE A 275 8.46 17.92 -2.21
N PHE A 276 8.86 17.59 -0.98
CA PHE A 276 9.57 18.52 -0.08
C PHE A 276 11.08 18.57 -0.30
N ALA A 277 11.59 17.90 -1.34
CA ALA A 277 13.02 17.80 -1.66
C ALA A 277 13.89 17.32 -0.47
N ILE A 278 13.35 16.46 0.39
CA ILE A 278 14.03 15.89 1.56
C ILE A 278 15.08 14.88 1.10
N PRO A 279 16.33 14.90 1.61
CA PRO A 279 17.38 13.94 1.27
C PRO A 279 17.17 12.60 1.99
N GLY A 280 15.99 12.01 1.84
CA GLY A 280 15.62 10.74 2.42
C GLY A 280 15.89 9.56 1.49
N LEU A 281 15.73 8.36 2.06
CA LEU A 281 16.01 7.08 1.40
C LEU A 281 15.13 6.84 0.16
N GLY A 282 13.85 7.22 0.23
CA GLY A 282 12.93 7.07 -0.89
C GLY A 282 13.31 7.94 -2.08
N ARG A 283 13.64 9.22 -1.83
CA ARG A 283 14.10 10.14 -2.88
C ARG A 283 15.46 9.71 -3.44
N ALA A 284 16.40 9.25 -2.61
CA ALA A 284 17.70 8.76 -3.05
C ALA A 284 17.54 7.52 -3.96
N THR A 285 16.69 6.57 -3.56
CA THR A 285 16.40 5.36 -4.34
C THR A 285 15.71 5.70 -5.67
N LEU A 286 14.74 6.63 -5.67
CA LEU A 286 14.08 7.10 -6.89
C LEU A 286 15.09 7.79 -7.83
N GLY A 287 15.98 8.61 -7.30
CA GLY A 287 17.06 9.24 -8.06
C GLY A 287 17.98 8.20 -8.70
N ALA A 288 18.34 7.15 -7.96
CA ALA A 288 19.16 6.05 -8.46
C ALA A 288 18.47 5.27 -9.61
N VAL A 289 17.13 5.09 -9.57
CA VAL A 289 16.36 4.50 -10.69
C VAL A 289 16.47 5.35 -11.94
N VAL A 290 16.22 6.67 -11.82
CA VAL A 290 16.24 7.60 -12.94
C VAL A 290 17.64 7.69 -13.55
N ALA A 291 18.65 7.72 -12.70
CA ALA A 291 20.05 7.82 -13.08
C ALA A 291 20.68 6.48 -13.48
N GLN A 292 19.97 5.36 -13.37
CA GLN A 292 20.47 3.99 -13.63
C GLN A 292 21.71 3.62 -12.77
N ASP A 293 21.79 4.18 -11.56
CA ASP A 293 22.84 3.85 -10.59
C ASP A 293 22.45 2.59 -9.82
N LEU A 294 22.81 1.43 -10.35
CA LEU A 294 22.36 0.14 -9.83
C LEU A 294 22.88 -0.19 -8.42
N PRO A 295 24.15 0.06 -8.03
CA PRO A 295 24.57 -0.16 -6.65
C PRO A 295 23.81 0.71 -5.63
N ALA A 296 23.56 1.98 -5.96
CA ALA A 296 22.76 2.86 -5.13
C ALA A 296 21.30 2.39 -5.05
N LEU A 297 20.73 1.95 -6.17
CA LEU A 297 19.37 1.40 -6.23
C LEU A 297 19.21 0.12 -5.42
N GLN A 298 20.12 -0.85 -5.59
CA GLN A 298 20.14 -2.11 -4.84
C GLN A 298 20.16 -1.87 -3.33
N THR A 299 21.08 -0.99 -2.89
CA THR A 299 21.22 -0.64 -1.47
C THR A 299 20.00 0.10 -0.94
N GLY A 300 19.45 1.05 -1.71
CA GLY A 300 18.26 1.81 -1.34
C GLY A 300 17.03 0.91 -1.16
N ILE A 301 16.77 0.00 -2.11
CA ILE A 301 15.66 -0.96 -2.02
C ILE A 301 15.88 -1.91 -0.83
N LEU A 302 17.09 -2.41 -0.62
CA LEU A 302 17.39 -3.28 0.51
C LEU A 302 17.08 -2.58 1.85
N PHE A 303 17.48 -1.33 2.01
CA PHE A 303 17.20 -0.55 3.22
C PHE A 303 15.69 -0.28 3.42
N LEU A 304 14.97 0.08 2.35
CA LEU A 304 13.51 0.24 2.41
C LEU A 304 12.83 -1.06 2.85
N LEU A 305 13.28 -2.21 2.35
CA LEU A 305 12.79 -3.53 2.78
C LEU A 305 13.13 -3.83 4.23
N ILE A 306 14.36 -3.57 4.66
CA ILE A 306 14.78 -3.77 6.06
C ILE A 306 13.91 -2.94 7.01
N ILE A 307 13.65 -1.69 6.68
CA ILE A 307 12.78 -0.80 7.47
C ILE A 307 11.34 -1.35 7.52
N ALA A 308 10.80 -1.77 6.37
CA ALA A 308 9.45 -2.36 6.30
C ALA A 308 9.35 -3.64 7.15
N PHE A 309 10.33 -4.54 7.05
CA PHE A 309 10.42 -5.75 7.89
C PHE A 309 10.56 -5.43 9.37
N PHE A 310 11.39 -4.46 9.72
CA PHE A 310 11.57 -4.02 11.10
C PHE A 310 10.23 -3.59 11.72
N PHE A 311 9.45 -2.75 11.04
CA PHE A 311 8.14 -2.35 11.51
C PHE A 311 7.15 -3.53 11.57
N GLY A 312 7.19 -4.45 10.61
CA GLY A 312 6.39 -5.67 10.62
C GLY A 312 6.70 -6.57 11.83
N ILE A 313 7.98 -6.80 12.10
CA ILE A 313 8.44 -7.60 13.25
C ILE A 313 8.09 -6.90 14.58
N LEU A 314 8.29 -5.59 14.66
CA LEU A 314 7.94 -4.79 15.84
C LEU A 314 6.44 -4.92 16.16
N ALA A 315 5.58 -4.77 15.17
CA ALA A 315 4.13 -4.93 15.33
C ALA A 315 3.75 -6.35 15.76
N ALA A 316 4.36 -7.37 15.18
CA ALA A 316 4.15 -8.77 15.55
C ALA A 316 4.63 -9.05 16.99
N GLY A 317 5.77 -8.49 17.39
CA GLY A 317 6.32 -8.59 18.76
C GLY A 317 5.41 -7.95 19.79
N ILE A 318 4.94 -6.72 19.54
CA ILE A 318 4.01 -6.02 20.44
C ILE A 318 2.69 -6.81 20.55
N ARG A 319 2.16 -7.34 19.45
CA ARG A 319 0.99 -8.21 19.46
C ARG A 319 1.21 -9.44 20.35
N TYR A 320 2.37 -10.08 20.21
CA TYR A 320 2.72 -11.24 21.03
C TYR A 320 2.77 -10.91 22.53
N LEU A 321 3.35 -9.77 22.90
CA LEU A 321 3.41 -9.28 24.28
C LEU A 321 2.02 -8.98 24.87
N ILE A 322 1.11 -8.39 24.07
CA ILE A 322 -0.26 -8.05 24.53
C ILE A 322 -1.12 -9.31 24.68
N LEU A 323 -1.08 -10.22 23.71
CA LEU A 323 -1.94 -11.41 23.68
C LEU A 323 -1.41 -12.58 24.48
N GLY A 324 -0.09 -12.68 24.68
CA GLY A 324 0.55 -13.74 25.45
C GLY A 324 0.06 -15.15 25.06
N ARG A 325 -0.39 -15.93 26.04
CA ARG A 325 -0.88 -17.30 25.85
C ARG A 325 -2.20 -17.40 25.07
N ALA A 326 -3.00 -16.33 24.98
CA ALA A 326 -4.30 -16.33 24.28
C ALA A 326 -4.16 -16.53 22.76
N LEU A 327 -2.98 -16.22 22.18
CA LEU A 327 -2.67 -16.54 20.77
C LEU A 327 -2.63 -18.05 20.48
N ARG A 328 -2.31 -18.87 21.49
CA ARG A 328 -2.15 -20.32 21.31
C ARG A 328 -3.47 -21.09 21.32
N THR A 329 -4.55 -20.49 21.85
CA THR A 329 -5.81 -21.20 22.09
C THR A 329 -6.89 -20.94 21.06
N SER A 330 -6.65 -20.10 20.03
CA SER A 330 -7.65 -19.71 19.00
C SER A 330 -9.03 -19.32 19.57
N SER A 331 -9.08 -18.98 20.85
CA SER A 331 -10.32 -18.81 21.63
C SER A 331 -10.93 -17.41 21.54
N MET A 332 -10.40 -16.55 20.65
CA MET A 332 -11.00 -15.23 20.45
C MET A 332 -12.23 -15.36 19.55
N PRO A 333 -13.45 -15.13 20.05
CA PRO A 333 -14.62 -15.05 19.18
C PRO A 333 -14.47 -13.91 18.18
N ALA A 334 -14.92 -14.14 16.95
CA ALA A 334 -14.98 -13.08 15.93
C ALA A 334 -15.79 -11.89 16.49
N THR A 335 -15.27 -10.69 16.34
CA THR A 335 -15.98 -9.47 16.73
C THR A 335 -17.25 -9.35 15.91
N LYS A 336 -18.40 -9.26 16.59
CA LYS A 336 -19.68 -9.07 15.94
C LYS A 336 -19.70 -7.65 15.36
N GLU A 337 -19.85 -7.53 14.04
CA GLU A 337 -20.00 -6.21 13.42
C GLU A 337 -21.24 -5.49 13.98
N PRO A 338 -21.14 -4.20 14.34
CA PRO A 338 -22.27 -3.43 14.83
C PRO A 338 -23.41 -3.37 13.81
N ASP A 339 -24.64 -3.52 14.25
CA ASP A 339 -25.84 -3.35 13.43
C ASP A 339 -26.07 -1.85 13.15
N GLU A 340 -25.44 -1.32 12.12
CA GLU A 340 -25.77 0.04 11.64
C GLU A 340 -27.06 0.02 10.82
N LYS A 341 -28.06 0.81 11.26
CA LYS A 341 -29.32 0.99 10.54
C LYS A 341 -29.07 1.56 9.12
N ASN A 342 -29.67 0.92 8.13
CA ASN A 342 -29.64 1.35 6.73
C ASN A 342 -30.24 2.77 6.61
N SER A 343 -29.40 3.79 6.47
CA SER A 343 -29.86 5.13 6.13
C SER A 343 -29.76 5.29 4.60
N ARG A 344 -30.84 5.71 3.96
CA ARG A 344 -30.84 6.07 2.52
C ARG A 344 -29.81 7.18 2.23
N ILE A 345 -29.50 7.99 3.23
CA ILE A 345 -28.48 9.05 3.19
C ILE A 345 -27.10 8.49 2.84
N SER A 346 -26.77 7.24 3.24
CA SER A 346 -25.47 6.64 2.94
C SER A 346 -25.27 6.31 1.44
N LEU A 347 -26.33 6.26 0.63
CA LEU A 347 -26.28 6.07 -0.83
C LEU A 347 -26.05 7.39 -1.59
N ILE A 348 -26.36 8.53 -0.97
CA ILE A 348 -26.30 9.84 -1.65
C ILE A 348 -24.84 10.16 -2.02
N LEU A 349 -23.91 9.98 -1.10
CA LEU A 349 -22.51 10.34 -1.32
C LEU A 349 -21.87 9.59 -2.50
N PRO A 350 -21.91 8.24 -2.60
CA PRO A 350 -21.36 7.55 -3.77
C PRO A 350 -22.08 7.87 -5.07
N LEU A 351 -23.41 8.14 -5.04
CA LEU A 351 -24.15 8.56 -6.22
C LEU A 351 -23.73 9.96 -6.70
N VAL A 352 -23.55 10.90 -5.79
CA VAL A 352 -23.04 12.25 -6.12
C VAL A 352 -21.64 12.16 -6.71
N CYS A 353 -20.74 11.35 -6.12
CA CYS A 353 -19.39 11.14 -6.67
C CYS A 353 -19.43 10.50 -8.06
N ALA A 354 -20.27 9.49 -8.27
CA ALA A 354 -20.46 8.86 -9.58
C ALA A 354 -21.02 9.83 -10.62
N ALA A 355 -22.01 10.65 -10.24
CA ALA A 355 -22.57 11.68 -11.10
C ALA A 355 -21.51 12.75 -11.46
N ALA A 356 -20.69 13.18 -10.51
CA ALA A 356 -19.61 14.14 -10.76
C ALA A 356 -18.57 13.59 -11.76
N LEU A 357 -18.16 12.31 -11.61
CA LEU A 357 -17.25 11.66 -12.58
C LEU A 357 -17.92 11.49 -13.94
N ALA A 358 -19.20 11.16 -14.00
CA ALA A 358 -19.95 11.05 -15.26
C ALA A 358 -20.05 12.40 -15.99
N VAL A 359 -20.33 13.49 -15.27
CA VAL A 359 -20.33 14.84 -15.84
C VAL A 359 -18.95 15.23 -16.38
N LEU A 360 -17.88 14.93 -15.61
CA LEU A 360 -16.50 15.16 -16.05
C LEU A 360 -16.20 14.42 -17.36
N LEU A 361 -16.59 13.16 -17.47
CA LEU A 361 -16.39 12.35 -18.68
C LEU A 361 -17.17 12.90 -19.86
N LEU A 362 -18.47 13.19 -19.68
CA LEU A 362 -19.33 13.72 -20.75
C LEU A 362 -18.85 15.08 -21.27
N ALA A 363 -18.34 15.93 -20.37
CA ALA A 363 -17.85 17.26 -20.73
C ALA A 363 -16.46 17.25 -21.39
N GLY A 364 -15.59 16.27 -21.04
CA GLY A 364 -14.18 16.29 -21.44
C GLY A 364 -13.81 15.30 -22.54
N LEU A 365 -14.52 14.17 -22.71
CA LEU A 365 -14.14 13.14 -23.70
C LEU A 365 -14.28 13.58 -25.17
N SER A 366 -15.14 14.57 -25.46
CA SER A 366 -15.28 15.13 -26.81
C SER A 366 -14.15 16.09 -27.18
N ARG A 367 -13.27 16.46 -26.24
CA ARG A 367 -12.17 17.41 -26.42
C ARG A 367 -10.86 16.65 -26.59
N ASP A 368 -9.94 17.20 -27.37
CA ASP A 368 -8.61 16.59 -27.58
C ASP A 368 -7.67 16.91 -26.41
N PRO A 369 -7.08 15.89 -25.72
CA PRO A 369 -6.17 16.10 -24.62
C PRO A 369 -4.72 16.46 -25.04
N TYR A 370 -4.40 16.41 -26.33
CA TYR A 370 -3.04 16.58 -26.87
C TYR A 370 -2.81 17.93 -27.54
N LEU A 371 -3.86 18.56 -28.08
CA LEU A 371 -3.79 19.84 -28.77
C LEU A 371 -3.36 20.98 -27.85
N SER A 372 -2.32 21.73 -28.25
CA SER A 372 -1.74 22.88 -27.53
C SER A 372 -2.15 24.19 -28.22
N GLU A 373 -3.43 24.56 -28.15
CA GLU A 373 -3.98 25.73 -28.88
C GLU A 373 -4.17 26.94 -27.95
N PHE A 374 -4.11 26.74 -26.62
CA PHE A 374 -4.41 27.79 -25.68
C PHE A 374 -3.14 28.46 -25.10
N PRO A 375 -3.25 29.66 -24.53
CA PRO A 375 -2.14 30.26 -23.81
C PRO A 375 -1.71 29.36 -22.64
N ARG A 376 -0.40 29.31 -22.37
CA ARG A 376 0.16 28.55 -21.26
C ARG A 376 -0.45 29.01 -19.94
N LEU A 377 -0.88 28.07 -19.10
CA LEU A 377 -1.48 28.33 -17.81
C LEU A 377 -2.70 29.28 -17.89
N ALA A 378 -3.48 29.22 -18.98
CA ALA A 378 -4.71 30.01 -19.09
C ALA A 378 -5.65 29.66 -17.93
N PRO A 379 -6.22 30.67 -17.25
CA PRO A 379 -7.13 30.44 -16.13
C PRO A 379 -8.45 29.81 -16.57
N PRO A 380 -9.20 29.17 -15.65
CA PRO A 380 -10.52 28.66 -15.93
C PRO A 380 -11.44 29.71 -16.53
N SER A 381 -12.17 29.35 -17.61
CA SER A 381 -13.09 30.20 -18.34
C SER A 381 -14.27 29.37 -18.87
N SER A 382 -15.29 30.02 -19.46
CA SER A 382 -16.43 29.33 -20.07
C SER A 382 -16.02 28.39 -21.20
N ALA A 383 -14.97 28.73 -21.96
CA ALA A 383 -14.41 27.90 -23.02
C ALA A 383 -13.50 26.78 -22.48
N LEU A 384 -12.79 27.06 -21.38
CA LEU A 384 -11.85 26.16 -20.72
C LEU A 384 -12.26 26.01 -19.23
N PRO A 385 -13.21 25.14 -18.89
CA PRO A 385 -13.75 25.06 -17.53
C PRO A 385 -12.70 24.79 -16.44
N PHE A 386 -11.64 24.02 -16.76
CA PHE A 386 -10.52 23.74 -15.85
C PHE A 386 -9.25 24.54 -16.19
N GLY A 387 -9.29 25.42 -17.21
CA GLY A 387 -8.11 26.14 -17.69
C GLY A 387 -7.20 25.27 -18.56
N ALA A 388 -6.00 25.80 -18.87
CA ALA A 388 -4.97 25.12 -19.63
C ALA A 388 -3.76 24.75 -18.77
N ASP A 389 -3.02 23.71 -19.19
CA ASP A 389 -1.77 23.31 -18.58
C ASP A 389 -0.56 24.18 -19.03
N ALA A 390 0.65 23.83 -18.58
CA ALA A 390 1.88 24.52 -18.92
C ALA A 390 2.27 24.44 -20.41
N MET A 391 1.66 23.52 -21.14
CA MET A 391 1.85 23.35 -22.59
C MET A 391 0.73 24.00 -23.41
N GLY A 392 -0.30 24.59 -22.76
CA GLY A 392 -1.47 25.17 -23.44
C GLY A 392 -2.49 24.12 -23.89
N ARG A 393 -2.54 22.94 -23.26
CA ARG A 393 -3.52 21.87 -23.53
C ARG A 393 -4.73 22.02 -22.60
N ASP A 394 -5.92 21.64 -23.10
CA ASP A 394 -7.16 21.66 -22.30
C ASP A 394 -7.08 20.68 -21.12
N LEU A 395 -7.12 21.23 -19.91
CA LEU A 395 -6.99 20.44 -18.69
C LEU A 395 -8.22 19.56 -18.41
N LEU A 396 -9.44 20.01 -18.79
CA LEU A 396 -10.66 19.20 -18.66
C LEU A 396 -10.58 17.96 -19.56
N ALA A 397 -10.12 18.12 -20.81
CA ALA A 397 -9.88 16.99 -21.72
C ALA A 397 -8.88 16.00 -21.10
N ARG A 398 -7.75 16.49 -20.60
CA ARG A 398 -6.71 15.67 -19.99
C ARG A 398 -7.19 14.92 -18.76
N VAL A 399 -7.95 15.56 -17.88
CA VAL A 399 -8.50 14.91 -16.69
C VAL A 399 -9.55 13.87 -17.06
N ALA A 400 -10.41 14.13 -18.04
CA ALA A 400 -11.43 13.19 -18.49
C ALA A 400 -10.82 11.93 -19.15
N HIS A 401 -9.89 12.10 -20.09
CA HIS A 401 -9.18 10.98 -20.71
C HIS A 401 -8.32 10.23 -19.71
N GLY A 402 -7.69 10.95 -18.75
CA GLY A 402 -6.97 10.37 -17.62
C GLY A 402 -7.88 9.53 -16.71
N THR A 403 -9.14 9.93 -16.54
CA THR A 403 -10.13 9.12 -15.80
C THR A 403 -10.32 7.75 -16.47
N VAL A 404 -10.54 7.74 -17.77
CA VAL A 404 -10.73 6.49 -18.53
C VAL A 404 -9.48 5.62 -18.46
N HIS A 405 -8.31 6.19 -18.73
CA HIS A 405 -7.04 5.48 -18.74
C HIS A 405 -6.74 4.86 -17.36
N THR A 406 -6.82 5.66 -16.30
CA THR A 406 -6.53 5.20 -14.93
C THR A 406 -7.54 4.16 -14.45
N CYS A 407 -8.85 4.36 -14.73
CA CYS A 407 -9.88 3.40 -14.30
C CYS A 407 -9.81 2.07 -15.06
N ILE A 408 -9.55 2.08 -16.38
CA ILE A 408 -9.38 0.85 -17.16
C ILE A 408 -8.14 0.09 -16.68
N LEU A 409 -7.02 0.78 -16.50
CA LEU A 409 -5.80 0.14 -16.03
C LEU A 409 -5.98 -0.43 -14.61
N ALA A 410 -6.64 0.30 -13.71
CA ALA A 410 -6.98 -0.17 -12.38
C ALA A 410 -7.89 -1.41 -12.41
N LEU A 411 -8.85 -1.45 -13.34
CA LEU A 411 -9.73 -2.61 -13.52
C LEU A 411 -8.94 -3.84 -13.99
N ILE A 412 -8.08 -3.68 -14.99
CA ILE A 412 -7.22 -4.76 -15.50
C ILE A 412 -6.34 -5.31 -14.38
N VAL A 413 -5.65 -4.43 -13.63
CA VAL A 413 -4.81 -4.83 -12.49
C VAL A 413 -5.65 -5.53 -11.42
N SER A 414 -6.86 -5.04 -11.14
CA SER A 414 -7.77 -5.66 -10.16
C SER A 414 -8.18 -7.08 -10.57
N ILE A 415 -8.43 -7.31 -11.85
CA ILE A 415 -8.75 -8.66 -12.38
C ILE A 415 -7.53 -9.58 -12.26
N ILE A 416 -6.34 -9.11 -12.61
CA ILE A 416 -5.10 -9.88 -12.44
C ILE A 416 -4.89 -10.24 -10.96
N CYS A 417 -5.03 -9.27 -10.05
CA CYS A 417 -4.92 -9.50 -8.61
C CYS A 417 -5.97 -10.48 -8.09
N LEU A 418 -7.20 -10.42 -8.62
CA LEU A 418 -8.27 -11.36 -8.28
C LEU A 418 -7.91 -12.80 -8.69
N CYS A 419 -7.45 -12.99 -9.92
CA CYS A 419 -7.05 -14.31 -10.44
C CYS A 419 -5.87 -14.88 -9.64
N LEU A 420 -4.82 -14.09 -9.40
CA LEU A 420 -3.66 -14.51 -8.61
C LEU A 420 -4.05 -14.74 -7.14
N GLY A 421 -4.81 -13.84 -6.54
CA GLY A 421 -5.27 -13.95 -5.16
C GLY A 421 -6.16 -15.16 -4.91
N LEU A 422 -7.03 -15.50 -5.87
CA LEU A 422 -7.85 -16.71 -5.82
C LEU A 422 -7.00 -17.98 -5.94
N THR A 423 -6.15 -18.07 -6.96
CA THR A 423 -5.34 -19.28 -7.21
C THR A 423 -4.36 -19.54 -6.08
N ILE A 424 -3.65 -18.54 -5.62
CA ILE A 424 -2.67 -18.63 -4.53
C ILE A 424 -3.36 -18.88 -3.18
N GLY A 425 -4.47 -18.20 -2.91
CA GLY A 425 -5.22 -18.32 -1.66
C GLY A 425 -5.89 -19.70 -1.46
N LEU A 426 -6.08 -20.49 -2.51
CA LEU A 426 -6.53 -21.89 -2.40
C LEU A 426 -5.47 -22.81 -1.77
N PHE A 427 -4.19 -22.43 -1.80
CA PHE A 427 -3.05 -23.21 -1.28
C PHE A 427 -2.28 -22.42 -0.19
N PRO A 428 -2.92 -22.05 0.93
CA PRO A 428 -2.33 -21.14 1.91
C PRO A 428 -1.02 -21.65 2.51
N GLY A 429 -0.86 -22.96 2.69
CA GLY A 429 0.34 -23.54 3.33
C GLY A 429 1.63 -23.35 2.54
N VAL A 430 1.55 -23.37 1.21
CA VAL A 430 2.72 -23.28 0.31
C VAL A 430 3.16 -21.85 0.08
N PHE A 431 2.19 -20.93 -0.06
CA PHE A 431 2.43 -19.54 -0.46
C PHE A 431 2.45 -18.54 0.70
N VAL A 432 2.65 -19.00 1.94
CA VAL A 432 2.72 -18.10 3.11
C VAL A 432 3.84 -17.08 2.96
N GLY A 433 5.07 -17.52 2.64
CA GLY A 433 6.22 -16.62 2.48
C GLY A 433 6.01 -15.57 1.38
N PRO A 434 5.70 -15.96 0.13
CA PRO A 434 5.40 -14.99 -0.93
C PRO A 434 4.26 -14.03 -0.59
N THR A 435 3.20 -14.51 0.08
CA THR A 435 2.06 -13.67 0.48
C THR A 435 2.44 -12.67 1.57
N GLU A 436 3.19 -13.10 2.59
CA GLU A 436 3.70 -12.22 3.64
C GLU A 436 4.66 -11.17 3.08
N MET A 437 5.58 -11.57 2.20
CA MET A 437 6.53 -10.68 1.55
C MET A 437 5.84 -9.64 0.67
N ALA A 438 4.90 -10.05 -0.18
CA ALA A 438 4.16 -9.15 -1.04
C ALA A 438 3.25 -8.19 -0.24
N ASN A 439 2.70 -8.63 0.90
CA ASN A 439 1.96 -7.75 1.83
C ASN A 439 2.87 -6.75 2.56
N ALA A 440 4.13 -7.11 2.80
CA ALA A 440 5.11 -6.23 3.43
C ALA A 440 5.77 -5.25 2.45
N LEU A 441 5.57 -5.44 1.13
CA LEU A 441 6.18 -4.61 0.09
C LEU A 441 5.19 -3.51 -0.35
N PRO A 442 5.46 -2.22 -0.05
CA PRO A 442 4.64 -1.13 -0.57
C PRO A 442 4.67 -1.06 -2.10
N PRO A 443 3.54 -0.70 -2.76
CA PRO A 443 3.45 -0.62 -4.23
C PRO A 443 4.51 0.27 -4.88
N VAL A 444 4.93 1.33 -4.19
CA VAL A 444 5.97 2.25 -4.69
C VAL A 444 7.33 1.56 -4.78
N ILE A 445 7.68 0.73 -3.79
CA ILE A 445 8.96 -0.03 -3.82
C ILE A 445 8.93 -1.09 -4.93
N ALA A 446 7.78 -1.77 -5.09
CA ALA A 446 7.58 -2.67 -6.23
C ALA A 446 7.69 -1.92 -7.57
N GLY A 447 7.18 -0.67 -7.62
CA GLY A 447 7.33 0.23 -8.76
C GLY A 447 8.79 0.52 -9.09
N LEU A 448 9.59 0.85 -8.10
CA LEU A 448 11.03 1.10 -8.27
C LEU A 448 11.75 -0.13 -8.84
N LEU A 449 11.45 -1.33 -8.32
CA LEU A 449 12.01 -2.59 -8.81
C LEU A 449 11.60 -2.88 -10.25
N VAL A 450 10.31 -2.82 -10.56
CA VAL A 450 9.80 -3.17 -11.90
C VAL A 450 10.26 -2.17 -12.95
N VAL A 451 10.23 -0.87 -12.63
CA VAL A 451 10.66 0.18 -13.56
C VAL A 451 12.17 0.14 -13.81
N SER A 452 12.97 -0.28 -12.85
CA SER A 452 14.41 -0.48 -13.07
C SER A 452 14.69 -1.58 -14.11
N VAL A 453 13.77 -2.55 -14.25
CA VAL A 453 13.89 -3.67 -15.20
C VAL A 453 13.24 -3.35 -16.54
N ILE A 454 11.98 -2.94 -16.53
CA ILE A 454 11.16 -2.77 -17.76
C ILE A 454 11.27 -1.33 -18.31
N GLY A 455 11.58 -0.37 -17.43
CA GLY A 455 11.52 1.05 -17.69
C GLY A 455 10.20 1.70 -17.29
N PRO A 456 10.13 3.05 -17.26
CA PRO A 456 8.91 3.77 -16.94
C PRO A 456 7.85 3.56 -18.03
N GLY A 457 6.60 3.39 -17.61
CA GLY A 457 5.47 3.19 -18.50
C GLY A 457 4.23 2.68 -17.79
N SER A 458 3.06 2.83 -18.42
CA SER A 458 1.77 2.36 -17.88
C SER A 458 1.77 0.86 -17.62
N SER A 459 2.42 0.06 -18.48
CA SER A 459 2.58 -1.38 -18.30
C SER A 459 3.49 -1.73 -17.11
N GLY A 460 4.61 -1.01 -16.95
CA GLY A 460 5.51 -1.18 -15.80
C GLY A 460 4.81 -0.89 -14.48
N ALA A 461 4.05 0.20 -14.39
CA ALA A 461 3.25 0.55 -13.22
C ALA A 461 2.17 -0.51 -12.92
N ALA A 462 1.48 -1.01 -13.95
CA ALA A 462 0.47 -2.05 -13.80
C ALA A 462 1.07 -3.37 -13.27
N ILE A 463 2.19 -3.81 -13.82
CA ILE A 463 2.93 -5.00 -13.38
C ILE A 463 3.40 -4.83 -11.94
N ALA A 464 3.94 -3.66 -11.59
CA ALA A 464 4.42 -3.37 -10.24
C ALA A 464 3.30 -3.50 -9.19
N ILE A 465 2.13 -2.92 -9.48
CA ILE A 465 1.00 -2.99 -8.56
C ILE A 465 0.41 -4.40 -8.55
N ALA A 466 0.34 -5.08 -9.70
CA ALA A 466 -0.11 -6.46 -9.76
C ALA A 466 0.81 -7.38 -8.95
N ALA A 467 2.13 -7.16 -8.96
CA ALA A 467 3.12 -7.98 -8.25
C ALA A 467 2.91 -8.04 -6.73
N VAL A 468 2.32 -7.00 -6.14
CA VAL A 468 2.04 -6.94 -4.69
C VAL A 468 0.54 -6.93 -4.37
N GLY A 469 -0.29 -6.42 -5.27
CA GLY A 469 -1.73 -6.20 -5.05
C GLY A 469 -2.57 -7.47 -4.88
N TRP A 470 -2.09 -8.61 -5.35
CA TRP A 470 -2.74 -9.92 -5.18
C TRP A 470 -2.67 -10.45 -3.74
N ALA A 471 -1.63 -10.08 -2.97
CA ALA A 471 -1.33 -10.70 -1.68
C ALA A 471 -2.44 -10.50 -0.62
N PRO A 472 -3.03 -9.29 -0.43
CA PRO A 472 -4.16 -9.15 0.48
C PRO A 472 -5.41 -9.93 0.02
N LEU A 473 -5.61 -10.12 -1.30
CA LEU A 473 -6.69 -10.95 -1.83
C LEU A 473 -6.42 -12.43 -1.56
N ALA A 474 -5.18 -12.89 -1.70
CA ALA A 474 -4.78 -14.26 -1.35
C ALA A 474 -4.98 -14.54 0.15
N THR A 475 -4.59 -13.61 1.02
CA THR A 475 -4.81 -13.71 2.47
C THR A 475 -6.31 -13.81 2.80
N HIS A 476 -7.14 -12.97 2.17
CA HIS A 476 -8.58 -13.00 2.37
C HIS A 476 -9.20 -14.31 1.83
N THR A 477 -8.78 -14.76 0.65
CA THR A 477 -9.19 -16.05 0.06
C THR A 477 -8.84 -17.20 0.99
N ALA A 478 -7.61 -17.25 1.51
CA ALA A 478 -7.15 -18.28 2.43
C ALA A 478 -8.00 -18.36 3.72
N ALA A 479 -8.35 -17.19 4.28
CA ALA A 479 -9.23 -17.10 5.44
C ALA A 479 -10.64 -17.64 5.13
N LEU A 480 -11.24 -17.23 4.01
CA LEU A 480 -12.55 -17.70 3.57
C LEU A 480 -12.54 -19.21 3.28
N VAL A 481 -11.52 -19.73 2.61
CA VAL A 481 -11.37 -21.16 2.35
C VAL A 481 -11.34 -21.95 3.64
N THR A 482 -10.58 -21.49 4.62
CA THR A 482 -10.48 -22.13 5.94
C THR A 482 -11.85 -22.14 6.65
N GLU A 483 -12.56 -21.02 6.62
CA GLU A 483 -13.92 -20.91 7.20
C GLU A 483 -14.92 -21.85 6.48
N ILE A 484 -14.94 -21.83 5.13
CA ILE A 484 -15.86 -22.66 4.34
C ILE A 484 -15.58 -24.15 4.57
N ARG A 485 -14.30 -24.56 4.57
CA ARG A 485 -13.93 -25.96 4.82
C ARG A 485 -14.27 -26.45 6.21
N ALA A 486 -14.33 -25.56 7.19
CA ALA A 486 -14.73 -25.87 8.56
C ALA A 486 -16.26 -26.10 8.71
N ARG A 487 -17.07 -25.79 7.69
CA ARG A 487 -18.52 -26.02 7.74
C ARG A 487 -18.85 -27.52 7.72
N PRO A 488 -19.78 -28.00 8.58
CA PRO A 488 -20.06 -29.45 8.74
C PRO A 488 -20.40 -30.16 7.43
N TYR A 489 -21.18 -29.53 6.53
CA TYR A 489 -21.56 -30.16 5.26
C TYR A 489 -20.38 -30.34 4.30
N ILE A 490 -19.37 -29.45 4.35
CA ILE A 490 -18.15 -29.59 3.53
C ILE A 490 -17.24 -30.69 4.10
N SER A 491 -17.11 -30.79 5.41
CA SER A 491 -16.28 -31.81 6.06
C SER A 491 -16.83 -33.23 5.86
N MET A 492 -18.12 -33.38 5.57
CA MET A 492 -18.75 -34.67 5.25
C MET A 492 -18.56 -35.13 3.79
N LEU A 493 -18.26 -34.21 2.85
CA LEU A 493 -18.12 -34.55 1.42
C LEU A 493 -17.08 -35.62 1.13
N PRO A 494 -15.87 -35.66 1.75
CA PRO A 494 -14.91 -36.73 1.55
C PRO A 494 -15.45 -38.09 2.02
N VAL A 495 -16.23 -38.13 3.11
CA VAL A 495 -16.87 -39.33 3.62
C VAL A 495 -17.90 -39.88 2.63
N MET A 496 -18.55 -39.01 1.87
CA MET A 496 -19.49 -39.34 0.79
C MET A 496 -18.79 -39.70 -0.54
N GLY A 497 -17.44 -39.79 -0.56
CA GLY A 497 -16.67 -40.15 -1.75
C GLY A 497 -16.47 -39.01 -2.75
N VAL A 498 -16.76 -37.75 -2.37
CA VAL A 498 -16.53 -36.57 -3.22
C VAL A 498 -15.04 -36.26 -3.26
N GLY A 499 -14.44 -36.41 -4.45
CA GLY A 499 -13.03 -36.12 -4.66
C GLY A 499 -12.68 -34.65 -4.46
N TRP A 500 -11.42 -34.35 -4.11
CA TRP A 500 -10.89 -33.03 -3.79
C TRP A 500 -11.21 -31.97 -4.87
N LEU A 501 -11.06 -32.29 -6.15
CA LEU A 501 -11.32 -31.39 -7.27
C LEU A 501 -12.80 -31.00 -7.32
N ARG A 502 -13.70 -31.95 -7.19
CA ARG A 502 -15.15 -31.75 -7.21
C ARG A 502 -15.59 -30.94 -5.99
N GLN A 503 -15.02 -31.19 -4.82
CA GLN A 503 -15.28 -30.43 -3.60
C GLN A 503 -14.90 -28.96 -3.79
N ASN A 504 -13.72 -28.66 -4.36
CA ASN A 504 -13.29 -27.28 -4.54
C ASN A 504 -14.08 -26.55 -5.63
N LEU A 505 -14.34 -27.17 -6.80
CA LEU A 505 -15.02 -26.50 -7.91
C LEU A 505 -16.51 -26.27 -7.67
N PHE A 506 -17.22 -27.21 -7.05
CA PHE A 506 -18.68 -27.14 -6.96
C PHE A 506 -19.19 -26.68 -5.60
N TYR A 507 -18.38 -26.73 -4.54
CA TYR A 507 -18.82 -26.37 -3.19
C TYR A 507 -18.03 -25.18 -2.63
N VAL A 508 -16.71 -25.18 -2.74
CA VAL A 508 -15.86 -24.13 -2.16
C VAL A 508 -15.85 -22.89 -3.07
N PHE A 509 -15.56 -23.05 -4.36
CA PHE A 509 -15.45 -21.95 -5.31
C PHE A 509 -16.73 -21.09 -5.44
N PRO A 510 -17.95 -21.64 -5.57
CA PRO A 510 -19.16 -20.84 -5.63
C PRO A 510 -19.42 -20.01 -4.35
N ALA A 511 -19.01 -20.55 -3.20
CA ALA A 511 -19.13 -19.84 -1.93
C ALA A 511 -18.09 -18.72 -1.76
N LEU A 512 -16.94 -18.83 -2.45
CA LEU A 512 -15.85 -17.84 -2.41
C LEU A 512 -16.09 -16.65 -3.34
N ILE A 513 -16.65 -16.86 -4.56
CA ILE A 513 -16.61 -15.87 -5.63
C ILE A 513 -17.33 -14.57 -5.25
N GLY A 514 -18.48 -14.66 -4.57
CA GLY A 514 -19.25 -13.48 -4.17
C GLY A 514 -18.49 -12.56 -3.19
N PRO A 515 -18.05 -13.07 -2.03
CA PRO A 515 -17.24 -12.29 -1.09
C PRO A 515 -15.94 -11.75 -1.70
N LEU A 516 -15.29 -12.54 -2.56
CA LEU A 516 -14.01 -12.17 -3.15
C LEU A 516 -14.15 -11.07 -4.22
N LEU A 517 -15.14 -11.17 -5.12
CA LEU A 517 -15.46 -10.10 -6.08
C LEU A 517 -15.76 -8.79 -5.36
N ARG A 518 -16.55 -8.87 -4.30
CA ARG A 518 -16.84 -7.69 -3.48
C ARG A 518 -15.57 -7.08 -2.89
N HIS A 519 -14.70 -7.88 -2.30
CA HIS A 519 -13.44 -7.40 -1.73
C HIS A 519 -12.55 -6.76 -2.80
N THR A 520 -12.51 -7.33 -4.01
CA THR A 520 -11.77 -6.79 -5.16
C THR A 520 -12.33 -5.42 -5.59
N MET A 521 -13.66 -5.29 -5.71
CA MET A 521 -14.30 -4.01 -6.05
C MET A 521 -14.01 -2.90 -5.03
N LEU A 522 -13.95 -3.25 -3.74
CA LEU A 522 -13.61 -2.30 -2.68
C LEU A 522 -12.16 -1.82 -2.74
N ARG A 523 -11.26 -2.61 -3.36
CA ARG A 523 -9.84 -2.25 -3.52
C ARG A 523 -9.53 -1.47 -4.79
N LEU A 524 -10.43 -1.46 -5.77
CA LEU A 524 -10.23 -0.79 -7.06
C LEU A 524 -9.80 0.69 -6.92
N PRO A 525 -10.42 1.53 -6.08
CA PRO A 525 -9.96 2.91 -5.91
C PRO A 525 -8.54 3.01 -5.33
N GLY A 526 -8.18 2.10 -4.40
CA GLY A 526 -6.82 2.04 -3.85
C GLY A 526 -5.77 1.67 -4.90
N ILE A 527 -6.12 0.77 -5.85
CA ILE A 527 -5.26 0.43 -6.99
C ILE A 527 -5.12 1.62 -7.93
N ALA A 528 -6.20 2.36 -8.21
CA ALA A 528 -6.14 3.57 -9.03
C ALA A 528 -5.26 4.66 -8.38
N LEU A 529 -5.36 4.83 -7.06
CA LEU A 529 -4.48 5.74 -6.30
C LEU A 529 -3.01 5.32 -6.34
N ALA A 530 -2.73 4.02 -6.25
CA ALA A 530 -1.38 3.50 -6.36
C ALA A 530 -0.79 3.72 -7.77
N LEU A 531 -1.59 3.52 -8.84
CA LEU A 531 -1.21 3.86 -10.22
C LEU A 531 -0.89 5.35 -10.35
N ALA A 532 -1.78 6.22 -9.86
CA ALA A 532 -1.56 7.66 -9.88
C ALA A 532 -0.32 8.08 -9.07
N SER A 533 -0.04 7.43 -7.94
CA SER A 533 1.19 7.67 -7.17
C SER A 533 2.45 7.31 -7.96
N LEU A 534 2.47 6.16 -8.66
CA LEU A 534 3.57 5.79 -9.55
C LEU A 534 3.70 6.76 -10.73
N GLY A 535 2.59 7.16 -11.35
CA GLY A 535 2.56 8.18 -12.40
C GLY A 535 3.14 9.52 -11.93
N PHE A 536 2.75 9.97 -10.73
CA PHE A 536 3.28 11.16 -10.08
C PHE A 536 4.80 11.09 -9.82
N LEU A 537 5.29 9.92 -9.44
CA LEU A 537 6.72 9.70 -9.26
C LEU A 537 7.52 9.64 -10.58
N GLY A 538 6.84 9.57 -11.72
CA GLY A 538 7.46 9.43 -13.05
C GLY A 538 7.77 7.99 -13.42
N LEU A 539 7.21 7.03 -12.69
CA LEU A 539 7.36 5.58 -12.91
C LEU A 539 6.21 5.00 -13.74
N GLY A 540 5.14 5.79 -13.96
CA GLY A 540 3.94 5.43 -14.74
C GLY A 540 4.01 5.88 -16.19
N ALA A 541 2.87 6.31 -16.74
CA ALA A 541 2.69 6.73 -18.12
C ALA A 541 3.75 7.76 -18.59
N ALA A 542 4.25 7.58 -19.80
CA ALA A 542 5.16 8.52 -20.42
C ALA A 542 4.40 9.72 -21.05
N PRO A 543 5.03 10.90 -21.17
CA PRO A 543 4.44 12.00 -21.93
C PRO A 543 4.18 11.60 -23.39
N PRO A 544 3.09 12.03 -24.01
CA PRO A 544 2.08 13.00 -23.57
C PRO A 544 0.82 12.37 -22.93
N GLU A 545 0.82 11.09 -22.56
CA GLU A 545 -0.37 10.37 -22.08
C GLU A 545 -1.05 11.10 -20.90
N PRO A 546 -2.38 11.31 -20.94
CA PRO A 546 -3.11 12.07 -19.93
C PRO A 546 -3.50 11.19 -18.72
N GLU A 547 -2.53 10.56 -18.04
CA GLU A 547 -2.76 9.82 -16.81
C GLU A 547 -2.79 10.77 -15.61
N TRP A 548 -3.67 10.57 -14.62
CA TRP A 548 -3.90 11.52 -13.52
C TRP A 548 -2.65 11.84 -12.70
N GLY A 549 -1.85 10.83 -12.36
CA GLY A 549 -0.61 11.03 -11.61
C GLY A 549 0.40 11.83 -12.42
N ARG A 550 0.46 11.58 -13.73
CA ARG A 550 1.32 12.31 -14.66
C ARG A 550 0.90 13.76 -14.81
N VAL A 551 -0.41 14.02 -15.02
CA VAL A 551 -0.95 15.38 -15.11
C VAL A 551 -0.65 16.18 -13.84
N LEU A 552 -0.78 15.55 -12.67
CA LEU A 552 -0.39 16.15 -11.40
C LEU A 552 1.10 16.48 -11.33
N ALA A 553 1.97 15.54 -11.72
CA ALA A 553 3.41 15.74 -11.70
C ALA A 553 3.85 16.89 -12.63
N GLU A 554 3.24 17.00 -13.80
CA GLU A 554 3.49 18.10 -14.75
C GLU A 554 2.99 19.45 -14.22
N GLY A 555 1.92 19.48 -13.44
CA GLY A 555 1.34 20.68 -12.85
C GLY A 555 2.11 21.22 -11.62
N MET A 556 2.81 20.35 -10.89
CA MET A 556 3.48 20.72 -9.62
C MET A 556 4.42 21.93 -9.70
N PRO A 557 5.30 22.06 -10.71
CA PRO A 557 6.21 23.22 -10.82
C PRO A 557 5.48 24.56 -11.03
N TYR A 558 4.22 24.51 -11.43
CA TYR A 558 3.41 25.69 -11.78
C TYR A 558 2.33 26.01 -10.74
N LEU A 559 2.35 25.34 -9.60
CA LEU A 559 1.29 25.39 -8.58
C LEU A 559 1.03 26.82 -8.07
N GLU A 560 2.08 27.64 -7.93
CA GLU A 560 1.95 29.03 -7.50
C GLU A 560 1.29 29.94 -8.55
N ARG A 561 1.49 29.62 -9.84
CA ARG A 561 1.00 30.43 -10.96
C ARG A 561 -0.36 29.98 -11.51
N GLY A 562 -0.68 28.68 -11.33
CA GLY A 562 -1.88 28.07 -11.85
C GLY A 562 -2.32 26.87 -11.00
N PHE A 563 -2.87 27.15 -9.80
CA PHE A 563 -3.29 26.11 -8.85
C PHE A 563 -4.32 25.13 -9.43
N TRP A 564 -5.11 25.55 -10.44
CA TRP A 564 -6.10 24.71 -11.12
C TRP A 564 -5.48 23.50 -11.81
N VAL A 565 -4.22 23.61 -12.28
CA VAL A 565 -3.52 22.52 -12.98
C VAL A 565 -3.33 21.30 -12.05
N VAL A 566 -3.13 21.55 -10.78
CA VAL A 566 -3.01 20.49 -9.75
C VAL A 566 -4.37 20.15 -9.14
N LEU A 567 -5.22 21.16 -8.90
CA LEU A 567 -6.51 20.95 -8.22
C LEU A 567 -7.48 20.09 -9.06
N ALA A 568 -7.48 20.23 -10.39
CA ALA A 568 -8.41 19.50 -11.26
C ALA A 568 -8.18 17.97 -11.22
N PRO A 569 -6.98 17.42 -11.52
CA PRO A 569 -6.73 15.98 -11.40
C PRO A 569 -6.78 15.49 -9.94
N ALA A 570 -6.37 16.34 -8.97
CA ALA A 570 -6.47 16.03 -7.54
C ALA A 570 -7.92 15.83 -7.09
N SER A 571 -8.83 16.68 -7.54
CA SER A 571 -10.26 16.57 -7.21
C SER A 571 -10.87 15.30 -7.81
N ALA A 572 -10.50 14.91 -9.03
CA ALA A 572 -10.96 13.68 -9.67
C ALA A 572 -10.51 12.44 -8.88
N LEU A 573 -9.24 12.39 -8.45
CA LEU A 573 -8.71 11.33 -7.59
C LEU A 573 -9.42 11.28 -6.23
N ALA A 574 -9.64 12.44 -5.61
CA ALA A 574 -10.35 12.52 -4.33
C ALA A 574 -11.79 12.02 -4.46
N ILE A 575 -12.51 12.42 -5.52
CA ILE A 575 -13.89 11.96 -5.79
C ILE A 575 -13.93 10.45 -5.97
N LEU A 576 -12.99 9.86 -6.73
CA LEU A 576 -12.89 8.40 -6.91
C LEU A 576 -12.62 7.69 -5.58
N SER A 577 -11.72 8.24 -4.75
CA SER A 577 -11.38 7.68 -3.44
C SER A 577 -12.57 7.73 -2.47
N VAL A 578 -13.25 8.88 -2.37
CA VAL A 578 -14.45 9.04 -1.54
C VAL A 578 -15.57 8.10 -2.00
N MET A 579 -15.76 7.96 -3.31
CA MET A 579 -16.72 7.01 -3.88
C MET A 579 -16.42 5.58 -3.43
N GLY A 580 -15.16 5.14 -3.54
CA GLY A 580 -14.74 3.80 -3.14
C GLY A 580 -14.93 3.52 -1.66
N VAL A 581 -14.50 4.44 -0.80
CA VAL A 581 -14.67 4.33 0.66
C VAL A 581 -16.15 4.30 1.05
N SER A 582 -16.98 5.10 0.39
CA SER A 582 -18.43 5.15 0.64
C SER A 582 -19.13 3.87 0.19
N LEU A 583 -18.77 3.31 -0.97
CA LEU A 583 -19.29 2.02 -1.47
C LEU A 583 -18.88 0.87 -0.54
N ALA A 584 -17.67 0.90 0.00
CA ALA A 584 -17.19 -0.08 0.99
C ALA A 584 -18.13 -0.16 2.20
N GLY A 585 -18.55 0.99 2.71
CA GLY A 585 -19.50 1.07 3.83
C GLY A 585 -20.88 0.48 3.54
N LEU A 586 -21.35 0.52 2.28
CA LEU A 586 -22.68 0.02 1.88
C LEU A 586 -22.73 -1.49 1.69
N THR A 587 -21.67 -2.07 1.15
CA THR A 587 -21.64 -3.50 0.82
C THR A 587 -21.56 -4.41 2.05
N GLY A 588 -21.03 -3.92 3.19
CA GLY A 588 -21.07 -4.62 4.49
C GLY A 588 -22.47 -4.95 4.97
N ARG A 589 -23.45 -4.18 4.52
CA ARG A 589 -24.82 -4.16 5.06
C ARG A 589 -25.82 -5.16 4.41
N LYS A 590 -25.67 -5.47 3.11
CA LYS A 590 -26.65 -6.29 2.36
C LYS A 590 -26.59 -7.80 2.60
N ILE A 591 -25.50 -8.35 3.11
CA ILE A 591 -25.37 -9.81 3.30
C ILE A 591 -26.15 -10.30 4.52
N LYS A 592 -26.33 -9.49 5.57
CA LYS A 592 -27.10 -9.87 6.77
C LYS A 592 -28.62 -10.03 6.53
N GLN A 593 -29.17 -9.51 5.44
CA GLN A 593 -30.60 -9.65 5.15
C GLN A 593 -30.94 -10.91 4.34
N ARG A 594 -29.95 -11.67 3.85
CA ARG A 594 -30.15 -12.88 3.04
C ARG A 594 -29.59 -14.17 3.66
N ALA A 595 -28.94 -14.11 4.82
CA ALA A 595 -28.51 -15.25 5.62
C ALA A 595 -29.38 -15.41 6.87
#